data_ae18b265b6b1287cce485701c4deea24
#
_entry.id   ae18b265b6b1287cce485701c4deea24
#
_cell.length_a   1.000
_cell.length_b   1.000
_cell.length_c   1.000
_cell.angle_alpha   90.00
_cell.angle_beta   90.00
_cell.angle_gamma   90.00
#
_symmetry.space_group_name_H-M   'P 1'
#
loop_
_entity.id
_entity.type
_entity.pdbx_description
1 polymer ?
#
loop_
_entity_poly.entity_id
_entity_poly.type
_entity_poly.pdbx_seq_one_letter_code
_entity_poly.pdbx_strand_id
1 'polypeptide(L)'
;MSAGDELVEVVDEAGAVLRLVTRAEMRAGNLRHRAVAVVVVTGAGELVAHRRADWKDVWPGRWDVAFGGVAAVGEDWETAARRELAEELGVEVPASALRPLGFDSYRDGSVSWVGPVYAVTHDGPFRPRDGEVAELVLVPLAGLDDWLVGRQLTDDSAVMVVPRLRELARGDSPGSPTDARG
;
A
#
# COMPACT_ATOMS: atom_id res chain seq x y z
N MET A 1 -4.42 -14.43 -21.02
CA MET A 1 -4.66 -12.97 -20.91
C MET A 1 -3.37 -12.36 -20.41
N SER A 2 -2.92 -11.26 -21.01
CA SER A 2 -1.76 -10.53 -20.48
C SER A 2 -2.20 -9.72 -19.25
N ALA A 3 -1.27 -9.35 -18.35
CA ALA A 3 -1.58 -8.49 -17.22
C ALA A 3 -2.23 -7.15 -17.63
N GLY A 4 -1.96 -6.69 -18.86
CA GLY A 4 -2.58 -5.49 -19.43
C GLY A 4 -4.06 -5.63 -19.79
N ASP A 5 -4.55 -6.87 -20.01
CA ASP A 5 -5.95 -7.15 -20.40
C ASP A 5 -6.87 -7.29 -19.17
N GLU A 6 -6.31 -7.35 -17.98
CA GLU A 6 -7.05 -7.40 -16.72
C GLU A 6 -7.97 -6.19 -16.59
N LEU A 7 -9.24 -6.43 -16.22
CA LEU A 7 -10.20 -5.34 -15.97
C LEU A 7 -9.99 -4.74 -14.59
N VAL A 8 -10.10 -3.42 -14.52
CA VAL A 8 -10.01 -2.65 -13.29
C VAL A 8 -11.16 -1.64 -13.20
N GLU A 9 -11.54 -1.28 -12.00
CA GLU A 9 -12.58 -0.30 -11.71
C GLU A 9 -11.99 1.11 -11.69
N VAL A 10 -12.47 1.96 -12.62
CA VAL A 10 -12.25 3.41 -12.55
C VAL A 10 -13.27 4.00 -11.61
N VAL A 11 -12.82 4.83 -10.68
CA VAL A 11 -13.64 5.35 -9.58
C VAL A 11 -13.54 6.88 -9.46
N ASP A 12 -14.50 7.45 -8.75
CA ASP A 12 -14.46 8.85 -8.32
C ASP A 12 -13.58 9.04 -7.05
N GLU A 13 -13.59 10.24 -6.48
CA GLU A 13 -12.81 10.57 -5.29
C GLU A 13 -13.27 9.86 -4.02
N ALA A 14 -14.53 9.45 -3.99
CA ALA A 14 -15.11 8.70 -2.88
C ALA A 14 -14.94 7.17 -3.05
N GLY A 15 -14.35 6.71 -4.16
CA GLY A 15 -14.18 5.30 -4.48
C GLY A 15 -15.42 4.65 -5.11
N ALA A 16 -16.43 5.43 -5.53
CA ALA A 16 -17.59 4.89 -6.23
C ALA A 16 -17.23 4.51 -7.67
N VAL A 17 -17.62 3.31 -8.10
CA VAL A 17 -17.28 2.78 -9.42
C VAL A 17 -18.01 3.55 -10.51
N LEU A 18 -17.27 4.08 -11.46
CA LEU A 18 -17.76 4.81 -12.63
C LEU A 18 -17.85 3.90 -13.86
N ARG A 19 -16.83 3.09 -14.11
CA ARG A 19 -16.76 2.19 -15.27
C ARG A 19 -15.62 1.17 -15.11
N LEU A 20 -15.63 0.17 -15.98
CA LEU A 20 -14.52 -0.78 -16.12
C LEU A 20 -13.67 -0.40 -17.32
N VAL A 21 -12.36 -0.59 -17.18
CA VAL A 21 -11.37 -0.44 -18.26
C VAL A 21 -10.33 -1.54 -18.14
N THR A 22 -9.50 -1.72 -19.15
CA THR A 22 -8.32 -2.58 -19.01
C THR A 22 -7.25 -1.90 -18.14
N ARG A 23 -6.40 -2.71 -17.50
CA ARG A 23 -5.24 -2.19 -16.74
C ARG A 23 -4.33 -1.33 -17.64
N ALA A 24 -4.16 -1.70 -18.91
CA ALA A 24 -3.41 -0.91 -19.89
C ALA A 24 -4.02 0.47 -20.12
N GLU A 25 -5.36 0.56 -20.31
CA GLU A 25 -6.06 1.84 -20.44
C GLU A 25 -5.99 2.69 -19.18
N MET A 26 -6.14 2.04 -18.01
CA MET A 26 -6.01 2.72 -16.72
C MET A 26 -4.63 3.36 -16.56
N ARG A 27 -3.56 2.63 -16.89
CA ARG A 27 -2.18 3.13 -16.83
C ARG A 27 -1.94 4.24 -17.83
N ALA A 28 -2.33 4.05 -19.11
CA ALA A 28 -2.15 5.05 -20.18
C ALA A 28 -2.88 6.37 -19.90
N GLY A 29 -4.06 6.29 -19.30
CA GLY A 29 -4.88 7.46 -18.95
C GLY A 29 -4.64 8.01 -17.54
N ASN A 30 -3.75 7.41 -16.75
CA ASN A 30 -3.58 7.72 -15.32
C ASN A 30 -4.94 7.83 -14.60
N LEU A 31 -5.82 6.84 -14.87
CA LEU A 31 -7.19 6.85 -14.37
C LEU A 31 -7.21 6.45 -12.89
N ARG A 32 -8.06 7.14 -12.12
CA ARG A 32 -8.22 6.81 -10.70
C ARG A 32 -8.87 5.45 -10.56
N HIS A 33 -8.22 4.59 -9.78
CA HIS A 33 -8.63 3.21 -9.56
C HIS A 33 -8.60 2.87 -8.07
N ARG A 34 -9.19 1.74 -7.73
CA ARG A 34 -9.18 1.21 -6.38
C ARG A 34 -7.85 0.51 -6.10
N ALA A 35 -7.20 0.85 -5.00
CA ALA A 35 -6.01 0.17 -4.53
C ALA A 35 -5.97 0.11 -3.00
N VAL A 36 -5.13 -0.76 -2.47
CA VAL A 36 -4.90 -0.92 -1.03
C VAL A 36 -3.43 -0.77 -0.71
N ALA A 37 -3.12 -0.30 0.49
CA ALA A 37 -1.77 -0.30 1.05
C ALA A 37 -1.80 -0.93 2.45
N VAL A 38 -0.86 -1.82 2.74
CA VAL A 38 -0.77 -2.54 4.01
C VAL A 38 0.62 -2.40 4.60
N VAL A 39 0.71 -1.73 5.73
CA VAL A 39 1.93 -1.66 6.55
C VAL A 39 2.06 -2.95 7.35
N VAL A 40 3.22 -3.56 7.33
CA VAL A 40 3.53 -4.74 8.15
C VAL A 40 4.55 -4.36 9.22
N VAL A 41 4.20 -4.57 10.48
CA VAL A 41 5.06 -4.30 11.64
C VAL A 41 5.24 -5.60 12.41
N THR A 42 6.47 -5.92 12.82
CA THR A 42 6.74 -7.08 13.67
C THR A 42 6.30 -6.84 15.12
N GLY A 43 6.11 -7.90 15.89
CA GLY A 43 5.85 -7.80 17.33
C GLY A 43 6.98 -7.10 18.11
N ALA A 44 8.18 -7.02 17.53
CA ALA A 44 9.31 -6.26 18.06
C ALA A 44 9.27 -4.75 17.72
N GLY A 45 8.26 -4.29 16.98
CA GLY A 45 8.11 -2.89 16.58
C GLY A 45 8.98 -2.48 15.39
N GLU A 46 9.28 -3.42 14.50
CA GLU A 46 10.04 -3.18 13.28
C GLU A 46 9.11 -3.15 12.08
N LEU A 47 9.22 -2.13 11.24
CA LEU A 47 8.57 -2.04 9.95
C LEU A 47 9.21 -3.01 8.96
N VAL A 48 8.41 -3.75 8.23
CA VAL A 48 8.87 -4.51 7.05
C VAL A 48 8.82 -3.57 5.85
N ALA A 49 9.99 -3.12 5.41
CA ALA A 49 10.12 -2.30 4.21
C ALA A 49 10.75 -3.10 3.08
N HIS A 50 10.51 -2.69 1.84
CA HIS A 50 11.04 -3.40 0.69
C HIS A 50 11.54 -2.47 -0.40
N ARG A 51 12.45 -2.96 -1.24
CA ARG A 51 12.82 -2.32 -2.50
C ARG A 51 12.07 -3.01 -3.63
N ARG A 52 11.39 -2.21 -4.43
CA ARG A 52 10.64 -2.68 -5.59
C ARG A 52 11.60 -3.23 -6.65
N ALA A 53 11.16 -4.23 -7.39
CA ALA A 53 11.92 -4.76 -8.51
C ALA A 53 12.15 -3.70 -9.60
N ASP A 54 13.30 -3.77 -10.27
CA ASP A 54 13.72 -2.79 -11.28
C ASP A 54 12.88 -2.85 -12.58
N TRP A 55 12.06 -3.90 -12.76
CA TRP A 55 11.17 -4.09 -13.90
C TRP A 55 9.75 -3.56 -13.70
N LYS A 56 9.41 -3.06 -12.51
CA LYS A 56 8.08 -2.49 -12.23
C LYS A 56 7.83 -1.27 -13.11
N ASP A 57 6.59 -1.14 -13.62
CA ASP A 57 6.15 -0.04 -14.49
C ASP A 57 6.05 1.30 -13.76
N VAL A 58 5.77 1.27 -12.45
CA VAL A 58 5.67 2.45 -11.59
C VAL A 58 6.73 2.38 -10.51
N TRP A 59 7.54 3.42 -10.41
CA TRP A 59 8.63 3.58 -9.42
C TRP A 59 9.58 2.37 -9.33
N PRO A 60 10.20 1.92 -10.44
CA PRO A 60 11.14 0.82 -10.42
C PRO A 60 12.32 1.09 -9.48
N GLY A 61 12.72 0.08 -8.70
CA GLY A 61 13.87 0.13 -7.80
C GLY A 61 13.75 1.05 -6.59
N ARG A 62 12.62 1.76 -6.41
CA ARG A 62 12.40 2.59 -5.24
C ARG A 62 12.04 1.76 -4.01
N TRP A 63 12.28 2.33 -2.85
CA TRP A 63 11.84 1.77 -1.57
C TRP A 63 10.36 2.00 -1.36
N ASP A 64 9.73 1.06 -0.69
CA ASP A 64 8.34 1.14 -0.27
C ASP A 64 8.20 0.67 1.17
N VAL A 65 7.23 1.24 1.88
CA VAL A 65 6.96 0.99 3.30
C VAL A 65 5.58 0.36 3.52
N ALA A 66 4.91 0.00 2.44
CA ALA A 66 3.66 -0.73 2.44
C ALA A 66 3.65 -1.76 1.32
N PHE A 67 2.87 -2.82 1.48
CA PHE A 67 2.56 -3.82 0.47
C PHE A 67 1.16 -3.55 -0.06
N GLY A 68 0.92 -3.76 -1.36
CA GLY A 68 -0.39 -3.51 -1.89
C GLY A 68 -0.44 -3.29 -3.40
N GLY A 69 -1.65 -3.15 -3.89
CA GLY A 69 -1.88 -3.02 -5.31
C GLY A 69 -3.32 -2.74 -5.66
N VAL A 70 -3.64 -2.93 -6.92
CA VAL A 70 -4.96 -2.67 -7.49
C VAL A 70 -5.96 -3.71 -7.03
N ALA A 71 -7.09 -3.28 -6.46
CA ALA A 71 -8.18 -4.19 -6.13
C ALA A 71 -8.81 -4.75 -7.41
N ALA A 72 -9.14 -6.04 -7.41
CA ALA A 72 -9.85 -6.67 -8.51
C ALA A 72 -11.29 -6.15 -8.62
N VAL A 73 -11.92 -6.35 -9.78
CA VAL A 73 -13.32 -5.95 -10.00
C VAL A 73 -14.24 -6.62 -8.99
N GLY A 74 -14.98 -5.82 -8.22
CA GLY A 74 -15.92 -6.28 -7.19
C GLY A 74 -15.25 -6.82 -5.92
N GLU A 75 -13.93 -6.79 -5.82
CA GLU A 75 -13.21 -7.24 -4.63
C GLU A 75 -13.41 -6.25 -3.48
N ASP A 76 -13.70 -6.74 -2.28
CA ASP A 76 -13.72 -5.88 -1.09
C ASP A 76 -12.30 -5.53 -0.63
N TRP A 77 -12.19 -4.45 0.16
CA TRP A 77 -10.90 -3.90 0.54
C TRP A 77 -10.03 -4.83 1.38
N GLU A 78 -10.65 -5.58 2.30
CA GLU A 78 -9.92 -6.49 3.18
C GLU A 78 -9.43 -7.73 2.42
N THR A 79 -10.23 -8.21 1.47
CA THR A 79 -9.83 -9.30 0.57
C THR A 79 -8.66 -8.88 -0.31
N ALA A 80 -8.72 -7.68 -0.93
CA ALA A 80 -7.62 -7.13 -1.70
C ALA A 80 -6.33 -7.01 -0.85
N ALA A 81 -6.42 -6.45 0.34
CA ALA A 81 -5.28 -6.28 1.24
C ALA A 81 -4.62 -7.63 1.61
N ARG A 82 -5.42 -8.65 1.89
CA ARG A 82 -4.93 -9.99 2.23
C ARG A 82 -4.30 -10.71 1.04
N ARG A 83 -4.89 -10.56 -0.14
CA ARG A 83 -4.34 -11.11 -1.39
C ARG A 83 -2.97 -10.53 -1.69
N GLU A 84 -2.83 -9.19 -1.64
CA GLU A 84 -1.56 -8.51 -1.88
C GLU A 84 -0.49 -8.93 -0.86
N LEU A 85 -0.83 -9.06 0.43
CA LEU A 85 0.11 -9.59 1.43
C LEU A 85 0.57 -11.02 1.12
N ALA A 86 -0.33 -11.87 0.64
CA ALA A 86 0.01 -13.24 0.28
C ALA A 86 0.89 -13.32 -0.98
N GLU A 87 0.64 -12.46 -1.98
CA GLU A 87 1.37 -12.39 -3.24
C GLU A 87 2.76 -11.77 -3.05
N GLU A 88 2.81 -10.55 -2.51
CA GLU A 88 4.05 -9.78 -2.39
C GLU A 88 4.94 -10.22 -1.22
N LEU A 89 4.37 -10.70 -0.12
CA LEU A 89 5.14 -11.00 1.11
C LEU A 89 5.05 -12.47 1.57
N GLY A 90 4.15 -13.26 0.98
CA GLY A 90 3.91 -14.64 1.37
C GLY A 90 3.26 -14.80 2.75
N VAL A 91 2.52 -13.78 3.20
CA VAL A 91 1.89 -13.72 4.52
C VAL A 91 0.37 -13.87 4.38
N GLU A 92 -0.20 -14.79 5.15
CA GLU A 92 -1.65 -15.00 5.22
C GLU A 92 -2.16 -14.56 6.60
N VAL A 93 -3.13 -13.67 6.61
CA VAL A 93 -3.75 -13.14 7.84
C VAL A 93 -5.27 -13.19 7.76
N PRO A 94 -5.99 -13.33 8.88
CA PRO A 94 -7.44 -13.15 8.89
C PRO A 94 -7.79 -11.67 8.70
N ALA A 95 -8.99 -11.36 8.20
CA ALA A 95 -9.48 -9.98 8.05
C ALA A 95 -9.42 -9.19 9.36
N SER A 96 -9.70 -9.85 10.49
CA SER A 96 -9.65 -9.24 11.82
C SER A 96 -8.26 -8.76 12.28
N ALA A 97 -7.19 -9.19 11.59
CA ALA A 97 -5.83 -8.70 11.85
C ALA A 97 -5.52 -7.37 11.15
N LEU A 98 -6.30 -7.00 10.15
CA LEU A 98 -6.15 -5.74 9.43
C LEU A 98 -6.69 -4.58 10.28
N ARG A 99 -5.81 -3.72 10.76
CA ARG A 99 -6.17 -2.51 11.48
C ARG A 99 -6.20 -1.33 10.51
N PRO A 100 -7.35 -0.65 10.29
CA PRO A 100 -7.41 0.50 9.42
C PRO A 100 -6.59 1.67 10.00
N LEU A 101 -5.79 2.31 9.15
CA LEU A 101 -5.04 3.53 9.44
C LEU A 101 -5.63 4.76 8.76
N GLY A 102 -6.58 4.59 7.84
CA GLY A 102 -7.28 5.65 7.15
C GLY A 102 -7.72 5.21 5.76
N PHE A 103 -8.50 6.08 5.12
CA PHE A 103 -8.94 5.95 3.73
C PHE A 103 -8.59 7.24 3.02
N ASP A 104 -7.84 7.17 1.93
CA ASP A 104 -7.29 8.33 1.26
C ASP A 104 -7.25 8.17 -0.26
N SER A 105 -6.84 9.23 -0.93
CA SER A 105 -6.54 9.21 -2.36
C SER A 105 -5.18 9.84 -2.63
N TYR A 106 -4.48 9.28 -3.61
CA TYR A 106 -3.23 9.81 -4.13
C TYR A 106 -3.31 10.03 -5.63
N ARG A 107 -2.67 11.08 -6.11
CA ARG A 107 -2.52 11.34 -7.53
C ARG A 107 -1.26 12.13 -7.81
N ASP A 108 -0.49 11.64 -8.79
CA ASP A 108 0.61 12.38 -9.43
C ASP A 108 0.57 12.21 -10.95
N GLY A 109 1.70 12.42 -11.63
CA GLY A 109 1.82 12.20 -13.08
C GLY A 109 1.83 10.74 -13.51
N SER A 110 2.07 9.81 -12.60
CA SER A 110 2.31 8.38 -12.87
C SER A 110 1.18 7.49 -12.40
N VAL A 111 0.53 7.85 -11.29
CA VAL A 111 -0.49 7.02 -10.66
C VAL A 111 -1.62 7.86 -10.05
N SER A 112 -2.83 7.30 -10.05
CA SER A 112 -3.99 7.89 -9.38
C SER A 112 -4.82 6.77 -8.75
N TRP A 113 -4.88 6.72 -7.41
CA TRP A 113 -5.63 5.69 -6.72
C TRP A 113 -6.37 6.23 -5.48
N VAL A 114 -7.34 5.47 -5.01
CA VAL A 114 -8.09 5.70 -3.78
C VAL A 114 -8.29 4.38 -3.07
N GLY A 115 -8.18 4.40 -1.74
CA GLY A 115 -8.44 3.23 -0.92
C GLY A 115 -7.89 3.33 0.50
N PRO A 116 -8.07 2.25 1.27
CA PRO A 116 -7.62 2.19 2.65
C PRO A 116 -6.11 1.93 2.75
N VAL A 117 -5.56 2.48 3.83
CA VAL A 117 -4.27 2.06 4.37
C VAL A 117 -4.53 1.24 5.62
N TYR A 118 -3.99 0.03 5.67
CA TYR A 118 -4.07 -0.87 6.83
C TYR A 118 -2.71 -1.04 7.50
N ALA A 119 -2.74 -1.50 8.74
CA ALA A 119 -1.58 -2.07 9.41
C ALA A 119 -1.89 -3.50 9.85
N VAL A 120 -0.87 -4.35 9.85
CA VAL A 120 -0.92 -5.70 10.40
C VAL A 120 0.34 -5.96 11.21
N THR A 121 0.20 -6.72 12.31
CA THR A 121 1.36 -7.24 13.04
C THR A 121 1.63 -8.67 12.62
N HIS A 122 2.87 -8.94 12.15
CA HIS A 122 3.28 -10.27 11.72
C HIS A 122 4.80 -10.45 11.82
N ASP A 123 5.26 -11.56 12.39
CA ASP A 123 6.69 -11.83 12.63
C ASP A 123 7.37 -12.68 11.54
N GLY A 124 6.66 -12.90 10.42
CA GLY A 124 7.16 -13.75 9.34
C GLY A 124 6.89 -15.25 9.58
N PRO A 125 7.54 -16.13 8.84
CA PRO A 125 8.58 -15.83 7.85
C PRO A 125 8.05 -15.10 6.62
N PHE A 126 8.79 -14.10 6.13
CA PHE A 126 8.46 -13.35 4.92
C PHE A 126 9.08 -14.04 3.70
N ARG A 127 8.26 -14.32 2.69
CA ARG A 127 8.66 -15.05 1.48
C ARG A 127 7.99 -14.45 0.25
N PRO A 128 8.53 -13.35 -0.33
CA PRO A 128 8.03 -12.79 -1.58
C PRO A 128 7.93 -13.86 -2.67
N ARG A 129 6.81 -13.90 -3.39
CA ARG A 129 6.52 -14.98 -4.35
C ARG A 129 6.44 -14.53 -5.79
N ASP A 130 6.04 -13.29 -6.05
CA ASP A 130 5.76 -12.76 -7.39
C ASP A 130 6.97 -12.13 -8.09
N GLY A 131 8.08 -11.96 -7.37
CA GLY A 131 9.29 -11.32 -7.88
C GLY A 131 9.20 -9.79 -7.93
N GLU A 132 8.14 -9.19 -7.41
CA GLU A 132 7.96 -7.73 -7.35
C GLU A 132 8.81 -7.06 -6.27
N VAL A 133 9.22 -7.82 -5.26
CA VAL A 133 10.08 -7.42 -4.15
C VAL A 133 11.52 -7.86 -4.43
N ALA A 134 12.42 -6.90 -4.63
CA ALA A 134 13.85 -7.16 -4.87
C ALA A 134 14.64 -7.34 -3.56
N GLU A 135 14.24 -6.68 -2.50
CA GLU A 135 14.91 -6.70 -1.20
C GLU A 135 13.90 -6.44 -0.07
N LEU A 136 14.05 -7.13 1.06
CA LEU A 136 13.30 -6.88 2.29
C LEU A 136 14.26 -6.44 3.39
N VAL A 137 13.83 -5.48 4.21
CA VAL A 137 14.55 -5.03 5.39
C VAL A 137 13.60 -4.83 6.56
N LEU A 138 14.08 -5.10 7.78
CA LEU A 138 13.39 -4.76 9.01
C LEU A 138 13.97 -3.43 9.54
N VAL A 139 13.09 -2.47 9.76
CA VAL A 139 13.45 -1.11 10.18
C VAL A 139 12.79 -0.83 11.52
N PRO A 140 13.54 -0.66 12.62
CA PRO A 140 12.94 -0.24 13.88
C PRO A 140 12.12 1.04 13.68
N LEU A 141 10.84 1.05 14.08
CA LEU A 141 9.98 2.23 13.90
C LEU A 141 10.56 3.48 14.56
N ALA A 142 11.27 3.32 15.68
CA ALA A 142 11.95 4.43 16.35
C ALA A 142 13.10 5.04 15.53
N GLY A 143 13.65 4.28 14.56
CA GLY A 143 14.71 4.74 13.64
C GLY A 143 14.21 5.06 12.23
N LEU A 144 12.90 5.14 12.03
CA LEU A 144 12.30 5.33 10.70
C LEU A 144 12.85 6.56 9.98
N ASP A 145 12.89 7.71 10.64
CA ASP A 145 13.33 8.95 10.01
C ASP A 145 14.80 8.90 9.58
N ASP A 146 15.67 8.30 10.37
CA ASP A 146 17.08 8.10 10.01
C ASP A 146 17.21 7.12 8.82
N TRP A 147 16.39 6.06 8.81
CA TRP A 147 16.39 5.12 7.71
C TRP A 147 15.91 5.74 6.39
N LEU A 148 14.97 6.69 6.45
CA LEU A 148 14.46 7.40 5.27
C LEU A 148 15.48 8.33 4.62
N VAL A 149 16.49 8.81 5.37
CA VAL A 149 17.50 9.74 4.84
C VAL A 149 18.23 9.15 3.64
N GLY A 150 18.19 9.87 2.51
CA GLY A 150 18.88 9.50 1.27
C GLY A 150 18.24 8.34 0.49
N ARG A 151 17.11 7.79 0.94
CA ARG A 151 16.36 6.77 0.20
C ARG A 151 15.27 7.39 -0.66
N GLN A 152 15.16 6.90 -1.89
CA GLN A 152 14.06 7.26 -2.79
C GLN A 152 12.89 6.32 -2.51
N LEU A 153 11.86 6.84 -1.82
CA LEU A 153 10.60 6.14 -1.65
C LEU A 153 9.71 6.26 -2.88
N THR A 154 8.69 5.38 -2.95
CA THR A 154 7.52 5.62 -3.78
C THR A 154 6.83 6.89 -3.30
N ASP A 155 6.36 7.72 -4.23
CA ASP A 155 5.88 9.06 -3.87
C ASP A 155 4.57 9.00 -3.06
N ASP A 156 3.70 8.03 -3.34
CA ASP A 156 2.48 7.79 -2.56
C ASP A 156 2.76 7.32 -1.13
N SER A 157 3.70 6.39 -0.94
CA SER A 157 4.11 5.97 0.40
C SER A 157 4.71 7.12 1.21
N ALA A 158 5.52 7.98 0.58
CA ALA A 158 6.09 9.14 1.25
C ALA A 158 5.01 10.11 1.76
N VAL A 159 3.93 10.30 0.97
CA VAL A 159 2.84 11.23 1.29
C VAL A 159 1.79 10.60 2.19
N MET A 160 1.38 9.37 1.91
CA MET A 160 0.22 8.75 2.56
C MET A 160 0.59 7.83 3.71
N VAL A 161 1.67 7.08 3.60
CA VAL A 161 2.00 6.01 4.56
C VAL A 161 2.96 6.49 5.64
N VAL A 162 4.02 7.21 5.28
CA VAL A 162 5.05 7.67 6.25
C VAL A 162 4.46 8.51 7.39
N PRO A 163 3.51 9.45 7.18
CA PRO A 163 2.89 10.16 8.30
C PRO A 163 2.22 9.23 9.31
N ARG A 164 1.54 8.18 8.84
CA ARG A 164 0.87 7.17 9.67
C ARG A 164 1.86 6.29 10.44
N LEU A 165 2.98 5.94 9.79
CA LEU A 165 4.06 5.23 10.47
C LEU A 165 4.66 6.03 11.64
N ARG A 166 4.79 7.35 11.47
CA ARG A 166 5.24 8.23 12.54
C ARG A 166 4.24 8.30 13.70
N GLU A 167 2.93 8.26 13.42
CA GLU A 167 1.89 8.17 14.45
C GLU A 167 1.98 6.83 15.18
N LEU A 168 2.14 5.72 14.45
CA LEU A 168 2.35 4.41 15.04
C LEU A 168 3.58 4.34 15.93
N ALA A 169 4.70 4.95 15.51
CA ALA A 169 5.94 5.00 16.27
C ALA A 169 5.80 5.76 17.61
N ARG A 170 4.90 6.75 17.68
CA ARG A 170 4.58 7.49 18.90
C ARG A 170 3.60 6.78 19.83
N GLY A 171 3.01 5.66 19.37
CA GLY A 171 1.96 4.97 20.10
C GLY A 171 0.59 5.66 20.00
N ASP A 172 0.45 6.61 19.09
CA ASP A 172 -0.82 7.28 18.84
C ASP A 172 -1.76 6.32 18.10
N SER A 173 -3.01 6.20 18.57
CA SER A 173 -4.04 5.49 17.79
C SER A 173 -4.40 6.36 16.58
N PRO A 174 -4.28 5.87 15.34
CA PRO A 174 -4.66 6.68 14.18
C PRO A 174 -6.16 6.93 14.19
N GLY A 175 -6.52 8.21 14.16
CA GLY A 175 -7.83 8.69 13.74
C GLY A 175 -8.97 8.62 14.72
N SER A 176 -9.00 9.52 15.71
CA SER A 176 -10.28 10.18 15.99
C SER A 176 -10.43 11.31 14.97
N PRO A 177 -11.56 11.45 14.26
CA PRO A 177 -11.77 12.62 13.41
C PRO A 177 -11.68 13.86 14.30
N THR A 178 -10.78 14.76 13.96
CA THR A 178 -10.70 16.08 14.57
C THR A 178 -12.05 16.74 14.35
N ASP A 179 -12.82 16.90 15.41
CA ASP A 179 -14.06 17.64 15.43
C ASP A 179 -13.77 19.07 14.97
N ALA A 180 -13.97 19.35 13.69
CA ALA A 180 -14.03 20.69 13.15
C ALA A 180 -15.33 21.33 13.59
N ARG A 181 -15.41 21.74 14.85
CA ARG A 181 -16.39 22.70 15.35
C ARG A 181 -15.65 23.94 15.83
N GLY A 182 -15.78 25.00 15.07
CA GLY A 182 -15.35 26.33 15.41
C GLY A 182 -15.69 27.26 14.29
#